data_988ca195d1d1bd7aa62dcfc8b1592450
#
_entry.id   988ca195d1d1bd7aa62dcfc8b1592450
#
_cell.length_a   1.000
_cell.length_b   1.000
_cell.length_c   1.000
_cell.angle_alpha   90.00
_cell.angle_beta   90.00
_cell.angle_gamma   90.00
#
_symmetry.space_group_name_H-M   'P 1'
#
loop_
_entity.id
_entity.type
_entity.pdbx_description
1 polymer ?
#
loop_
_entity_poly.entity_id
_entity_poly.type
_entity_poly.pdbx_seq_one_letter_code
_entity_poly.pdbx_strand_id
1 'polypeptide(L)'
;LLAEASRQFFEIGKHVLNVPTNKFFYDKWEMKQEYKNTVWELLLEPIKHLAGEARIVVLDSPSAYTRHADLDDRFHLNISGDHGYLLDLENYKIHPCVQDGIWYEMNAGICHSAISIGSQRRVQLVVRKLLQKNDLSDYTNISLSLKHPNDRYHFDNVISPWLNTNHKDGTIANCSYKNSCFEFQISNKSLSEFEKLLTKMPVDIFYEKHD
;
A
#
# COMPACT_ATOMS: atom_id res chain seq x y z
N LEU A 1 -23.89 1.35 -5.24
CA LEU A 1 -22.65 0.60 -5.03
C LEU A 1 -22.22 0.59 -3.56
N LEU A 2 -22.03 1.76 -2.89
CA LEU A 2 -21.61 1.79 -1.47
C LEU A 2 -22.59 1.07 -0.54
N ALA A 3 -23.89 1.30 -0.70
CA ALA A 3 -24.92 0.64 0.11
C ALA A 3 -24.95 -0.90 -0.10
N GLU A 4 -24.55 -1.38 -1.24
CA GLU A 4 -24.40 -2.80 -1.53
C GLU A 4 -23.12 -3.35 -0.89
N ALA A 5 -21.99 -2.67 -1.09
CA ALA A 5 -20.71 -3.02 -0.50
C ALA A 5 -20.76 -3.05 1.03
N SER A 6 -21.42 -2.09 1.67
CA SER A 6 -21.55 -1.98 3.13
C SER A 6 -22.37 -3.11 3.78
N ARG A 7 -23.19 -3.83 3.01
CA ARG A 7 -23.95 -4.99 3.49
C ARG A 7 -23.16 -6.30 3.46
N GLN A 8 -22.02 -6.32 2.78
CA GLN A 8 -21.19 -7.52 2.72
C GLN A 8 -20.40 -7.66 4.02
N PHE A 9 -20.38 -8.88 4.55
CA PHE A 9 -19.62 -9.19 5.74
C PHE A 9 -18.20 -9.64 5.38
N PHE A 10 -17.23 -9.04 6.05
CA PHE A 10 -15.84 -9.50 6.02
C PHE A 10 -15.33 -9.69 7.44
N GLU A 11 -14.46 -10.65 7.61
CA GLU A 11 -13.71 -10.79 8.85
C GLU A 11 -12.74 -9.62 9.06
N ILE A 12 -12.31 -9.41 10.31
CA ILE A 12 -11.30 -8.41 10.62
C ILE A 12 -10.01 -8.75 9.88
N GLY A 13 -9.40 -7.75 9.25
CA GLY A 13 -8.14 -7.93 8.53
C GLY A 13 -8.12 -7.31 7.14
N LYS A 14 -7.32 -7.90 6.24
CA LYS A 14 -7.09 -7.43 4.88
C LYS A 14 -7.48 -8.52 3.88
N HIS A 15 -8.39 -8.21 2.98
CA HIS A 15 -8.91 -9.12 1.95
C HIS A 15 -8.49 -8.61 0.58
N VAL A 16 -7.50 -9.25 -0.04
CA VAL A 16 -6.95 -8.84 -1.34
C VAL A 16 -7.90 -9.22 -2.47
N LEU A 17 -8.27 -8.24 -3.30
CA LEU A 17 -9.27 -8.37 -4.37
C LEU A 17 -8.67 -8.76 -5.72
N ASN A 18 -7.41 -8.44 -5.96
CA ASN A 18 -6.75 -8.60 -7.25
C ASN A 18 -5.37 -9.23 -7.11
N VAL A 19 -4.79 -9.65 -8.22
CA VAL A 19 -3.45 -10.23 -8.30
C VAL A 19 -2.66 -9.57 -9.43
N PRO A 20 -1.34 -9.46 -9.32
CA PRO A 20 -0.52 -8.96 -10.41
C PRO A 20 -0.49 -10.00 -11.56
N THR A 21 -0.57 -9.53 -12.80
CA THR A 21 -0.48 -10.39 -13.99
C THR A 21 0.95 -10.83 -14.27
N ASN A 22 1.92 -10.06 -13.77
CA ASN A 22 3.34 -10.37 -13.87
C ASN A 22 4.00 -10.23 -12.49
N LYS A 23 4.78 -11.23 -12.09
CA LYS A 23 5.43 -11.26 -10.78
C LYS A 23 6.48 -10.16 -10.60
N PHE A 24 7.16 -9.77 -11.67
CA PHE A 24 8.26 -8.80 -11.61
C PHE A 24 7.86 -7.37 -11.99
N PHE A 25 6.82 -7.21 -12.79
CA PHE A 25 6.46 -5.91 -13.31
C PHE A 25 5.24 -5.29 -12.65
N TYR A 26 4.59 -5.87 -11.71
CA TYR A 26 3.42 -5.37 -10.94
C TYR A 26 2.67 -4.15 -11.54
N ASP A 27 2.81 -3.97 -12.87
CA ASP A 27 2.28 -2.86 -13.67
C ASP A 27 0.83 -3.08 -14.08
N LYS A 28 0.39 -4.33 -14.04
CA LYS A 28 -0.97 -4.74 -14.37
C LYS A 28 -1.52 -5.68 -13.31
N TRP A 29 -2.76 -5.42 -12.94
CA TRP A 29 -3.47 -6.17 -11.92
C TRP A 29 -4.80 -6.64 -12.45
N GLU A 30 -5.16 -7.88 -12.13
CA GLU A 30 -6.44 -8.48 -12.51
C GLU A 30 -7.24 -8.82 -11.28
N MET A 31 -8.55 -8.52 -11.35
CA MET A 31 -9.50 -8.92 -10.31
C MET A 31 -9.52 -10.43 -10.17
N LYS A 32 -9.47 -10.93 -8.94
CA LYS A 32 -9.69 -12.36 -8.66
C LYS A 32 -11.08 -12.78 -9.09
N GLN A 33 -11.22 -14.05 -9.50
CA GLN A 33 -12.44 -14.58 -10.10
C GLN A 33 -13.68 -14.37 -9.20
N GLU A 34 -13.53 -14.52 -7.89
CA GLU A 34 -14.61 -14.37 -6.91
C GLU A 34 -15.14 -12.94 -6.78
N TYR A 35 -14.37 -11.94 -7.24
CA TYR A 35 -14.76 -10.51 -7.19
C TYR A 35 -15.10 -9.93 -8.55
N LYS A 36 -14.92 -10.68 -9.65
CA LYS A 36 -15.32 -10.24 -11.00
C LYS A 36 -16.83 -10.10 -11.10
N ASN A 37 -17.29 -9.07 -11.80
CA ASN A 37 -18.70 -8.71 -11.97
C ASN A 37 -19.44 -8.43 -10.65
N THR A 38 -18.70 -8.06 -9.59
CA THR A 38 -19.26 -7.67 -8.29
C THR A 38 -19.19 -6.16 -8.09
N VAL A 39 -19.81 -5.68 -7.03
CA VAL A 39 -19.72 -4.29 -6.60
C VAL A 39 -18.27 -3.80 -6.40
N TRP A 40 -17.36 -4.69 -6.02
CA TRP A 40 -15.95 -4.35 -5.80
C TRP A 40 -15.22 -3.98 -7.08
N GLU A 41 -15.47 -4.70 -8.17
CA GLU A 41 -14.92 -4.35 -9.48
C GLU A 41 -15.47 -3.01 -9.96
N LEU A 42 -16.78 -2.78 -9.81
CA LEU A 42 -17.42 -1.51 -10.18
C LEU A 42 -16.90 -0.32 -9.37
N LEU A 43 -16.60 -0.50 -8.09
CA LEU A 43 -16.02 0.56 -7.25
C LEU A 43 -14.58 0.91 -7.66
N LEU A 44 -13.82 -0.06 -8.18
CA LEU A 44 -12.44 0.17 -8.66
C LEU A 44 -12.38 0.83 -10.05
N GLU A 45 -13.43 0.73 -10.83
CA GLU A 45 -13.44 1.21 -12.24
C GLU A 45 -12.92 2.65 -12.42
N PRO A 46 -13.29 3.63 -11.55
CA PRO A 46 -12.82 5.01 -11.72
C PRO A 46 -11.31 5.19 -11.63
N ILE A 47 -10.62 4.32 -10.87
CA ILE A 47 -9.18 4.43 -10.61
C ILE A 47 -8.38 3.26 -11.18
N LYS A 48 -8.99 2.35 -11.93
CA LYS A 48 -8.36 1.09 -12.37
C LYS A 48 -7.04 1.28 -13.11
N HIS A 49 -6.88 2.38 -13.83
CA HIS A 49 -5.69 2.71 -14.60
C HIS A 49 -4.49 3.12 -13.71
N LEU A 50 -4.75 3.43 -12.43
CA LEU A 50 -3.76 3.78 -11.41
C LEU A 50 -3.71 2.73 -10.29
N ALA A 51 -4.53 1.69 -10.37
CA ALA A 51 -4.72 0.75 -9.30
C ALA A 51 -3.69 -0.39 -9.33
N GLY A 52 -2.89 -0.47 -8.29
CA GLY A 52 -2.11 -1.64 -7.94
C GLY A 52 -2.93 -2.63 -7.12
N GLU A 53 -2.30 -3.21 -6.08
CA GLU A 53 -3.01 -4.10 -5.16
C GLU A 53 -4.20 -3.39 -4.51
N ALA A 54 -5.38 -3.97 -4.69
CA ALA A 54 -6.62 -3.52 -4.09
C ALA A 54 -7.04 -4.48 -2.98
N ARG A 55 -7.43 -3.95 -1.82
CA ARG A 55 -7.85 -4.74 -0.67
C ARG A 55 -8.98 -4.10 0.11
N ILE A 56 -9.88 -4.92 0.62
CA ILE A 56 -10.83 -4.52 1.65
C ILE A 56 -10.08 -4.61 2.99
N VAL A 57 -10.11 -3.53 3.75
CA VAL A 57 -9.50 -3.44 5.08
C VAL A 57 -10.60 -3.28 6.10
N VAL A 58 -10.70 -4.26 7.00
CA VAL A 58 -11.67 -4.25 8.10
C VAL A 58 -10.94 -4.06 9.42
N LEU A 59 -11.23 -2.95 10.07
CA LEU A 59 -10.71 -2.61 11.38
C LEU A 59 -11.84 -2.66 12.40
N ASP A 60 -11.64 -3.46 13.45
CA ASP A 60 -12.63 -3.57 14.53
C ASP A 60 -12.68 -2.28 15.36
N SER A 61 -13.68 -2.15 16.20
CA SER A 61 -13.85 -1.01 17.10
C SER A 61 -14.01 -1.51 18.54
N PRO A 62 -13.29 -0.91 19.51
CA PRO A 62 -12.23 0.09 19.34
C PRO A 62 -10.88 -0.55 18.98
N SER A 63 -10.22 -0.04 17.96
CA SER A 63 -8.85 -0.49 17.63
C SER A 63 -8.05 0.56 16.83
N ALA A 64 -6.75 0.37 16.77
CA ALA A 64 -5.84 1.20 16.00
C ALA A 64 -4.73 0.36 15.38
N TYR A 65 -4.22 0.79 14.22
CA TYR A 65 -2.97 0.27 13.71
C TYR A 65 -1.78 0.90 14.43
N THR A 66 -0.67 0.16 14.47
CA THR A 66 0.62 0.75 14.83
C THR A 66 0.98 1.83 13.81
N ARG A 67 1.71 2.86 14.27
CA ARG A 67 2.25 3.87 13.37
C ARG A 67 3.20 3.22 12.36
N HIS A 68 3.12 3.64 11.10
CA HIS A 68 3.96 3.15 10.01
C HIS A 68 3.97 4.16 8.85
N ALA A 69 4.85 3.93 7.89
CA ALA A 69 4.84 4.55 6.58
C ALA A 69 4.77 3.44 5.52
N ASP A 70 4.09 3.70 4.42
CA ASP A 70 3.98 2.78 3.29
C ASP A 70 4.98 3.14 2.18
N LEU A 71 5.27 2.18 1.30
CA LEU A 71 6.20 2.36 0.18
C LEU A 71 5.64 3.23 -0.94
N ASP A 72 4.32 3.23 -1.09
CA ASP A 72 3.59 3.89 -2.16
C ASP A 72 2.35 4.59 -1.62
N ASP A 73 1.91 5.62 -2.31
CA ASP A 73 0.68 6.31 -1.99
C ASP A 73 -0.53 5.38 -2.12
N ARG A 74 -1.61 5.74 -1.44
CA ARG A 74 -2.83 4.95 -1.36
C ARG A 74 -4.04 5.76 -1.80
N PHE A 75 -4.94 5.07 -2.50
CA PHE A 75 -6.32 5.53 -2.63
C PHE A 75 -7.18 4.85 -1.57
N HIS A 76 -8.04 5.61 -0.93
CA HIS A 76 -9.00 5.16 0.07
C HIS A 76 -10.41 5.48 -0.33
N LEU A 77 -11.31 4.50 -0.25
CA LEU A 77 -12.75 4.68 -0.33
C LEU A 77 -13.39 4.11 0.93
N ASN A 78 -14.12 4.94 1.65
CA ASN A 78 -14.78 4.52 2.89
C ASN A 78 -16.09 3.82 2.57
N ILE A 79 -16.23 2.57 3.02
CA ILE A 79 -17.39 1.72 2.75
C ILE A 79 -18.38 1.75 3.93
N SER A 80 -17.88 1.59 5.16
CA SER A 80 -18.71 1.65 6.37
C SER A 80 -17.87 2.01 7.61
N GLY A 81 -18.56 2.37 8.69
CA GLY A 81 -17.99 2.80 9.97
C GLY A 81 -18.46 4.19 10.35
N ASP A 82 -18.73 4.41 11.63
CA ASP A 82 -19.26 5.66 12.15
C ASP A 82 -18.17 6.65 12.63
N HIS A 83 -17.08 6.15 13.20
CA HIS A 83 -15.95 6.94 13.72
C HIS A 83 -14.61 6.32 13.40
N GLY A 84 -14.28 6.27 12.11
CA GLY A 84 -12.96 5.90 11.61
C GLY A 84 -12.14 7.14 11.25
N TYR A 85 -10.84 7.10 11.50
CA TYR A 85 -9.94 8.21 11.18
C TYR A 85 -8.61 7.69 10.65
N LEU A 86 -8.01 8.45 9.73
CA LEU A 86 -6.60 8.36 9.37
C LEU A 86 -5.85 9.47 10.09
N LEU A 87 -4.74 9.13 10.73
CA LEU A 87 -3.91 10.03 11.50
C LEU A 87 -2.62 10.32 10.74
N ASP A 88 -2.44 11.54 10.31
CA ASP A 88 -1.16 12.05 9.81
C ASP A 88 -0.34 12.50 11.01
N LEU A 89 0.63 11.69 11.41
CA LEU A 89 1.41 11.91 12.64
C LEU A 89 2.57 12.89 12.44
N GLU A 90 2.96 13.16 11.19
CA GLU A 90 3.99 14.16 10.89
C GLU A 90 3.43 15.58 10.86
N ASN A 91 2.24 15.76 10.30
CA ASN A 91 1.60 17.07 10.19
C ASN A 91 0.53 17.32 11.26
N TYR A 92 0.37 16.39 12.20
CA TYR A 92 -0.61 16.47 13.31
C TYR A 92 -2.06 16.67 12.83
N LYS A 93 -2.44 15.95 11.75
CA LYS A 93 -3.78 16.04 11.16
C LYS A 93 -4.58 14.77 11.39
N ILE A 94 -5.87 14.95 11.55
CA ILE A 94 -6.86 13.87 11.67
C ILE A 94 -7.82 13.98 10.50
N HIS A 95 -7.90 12.92 9.70
CA HIS A 95 -8.79 12.84 8.54
C HIS A 95 -9.92 11.87 8.84
N PRO A 96 -11.18 12.35 8.97
CA PRO A 96 -12.33 11.48 9.18
C PRO A 96 -12.58 10.62 7.94
N CYS A 97 -12.93 9.36 8.16
CA CYS A 97 -13.33 8.43 7.12
C CYS A 97 -14.82 8.61 6.80
N VAL A 98 -15.15 9.48 5.86
CA VAL A 98 -16.51 9.80 5.48
C VAL A 98 -17.02 8.86 4.38
N GLN A 99 -18.27 8.39 4.48
CA GLN A 99 -18.93 7.52 3.49
C GLN A 99 -19.64 8.35 2.41
N ASP A 100 -18.89 9.11 1.64
CA ASP A 100 -19.40 10.04 0.61
C ASP A 100 -19.28 9.52 -0.82
N GLY A 101 -18.67 8.35 -1.00
CA GLY A 101 -18.42 7.75 -2.31
C GLY A 101 -17.21 8.34 -3.05
N ILE A 102 -16.42 9.18 -2.38
CA ILE A 102 -15.26 9.84 -2.96
C ILE A 102 -14.00 9.02 -2.67
N TRP A 103 -13.16 8.88 -3.70
CA TRP A 103 -11.81 8.36 -3.56
C TRP A 103 -10.87 9.44 -3.04
N TYR A 104 -10.21 9.16 -1.93
CA TYR A 104 -9.20 10.03 -1.33
C TYR A 104 -7.81 9.50 -1.62
N GLU A 105 -6.94 10.33 -2.16
CA GLU A 105 -5.52 10.01 -2.28
C GLU A 105 -4.80 10.39 -0.99
N MET A 106 -4.03 9.45 -0.45
CA MET A 106 -3.24 9.62 0.75
C MET A 106 -1.75 9.53 0.43
N ASN A 107 -0.99 10.54 0.87
CA ASN A 107 0.46 10.43 0.96
C ASN A 107 0.82 9.42 2.07
N ALA A 108 0.99 8.17 1.71
CA ALA A 108 1.23 7.10 2.67
C ALA A 108 2.72 6.93 3.04
N GLY A 109 3.63 7.68 2.40
CA GLY A 109 5.05 7.74 2.77
C GLY A 109 5.35 8.52 4.04
N ILE A 110 4.39 9.29 4.55
CA ILE A 110 4.50 9.93 5.86
C ILE A 110 4.12 8.96 6.98
N CYS A 111 4.65 9.22 8.18
CA CYS A 111 4.28 8.42 9.34
C CYS A 111 2.80 8.63 9.68
N HIS A 112 2.05 7.56 9.65
CA HIS A 112 0.60 7.60 9.85
C HIS A 112 0.08 6.40 10.65
N SER A 113 -1.19 6.49 11.04
CA SER A 113 -1.94 5.41 11.65
C SER A 113 -3.41 5.49 11.23
N ALA A 114 -4.17 4.47 11.57
CA ALA A 114 -5.62 4.44 11.37
C ALA A 114 -6.30 3.93 12.63
N ILE A 115 -7.37 4.59 13.03
CA ILE A 115 -8.16 4.23 14.21
C ILE A 115 -9.62 4.03 13.87
N SER A 116 -10.28 3.20 14.66
CA SER A 116 -11.73 3.02 14.68
C SER A 116 -12.19 3.06 16.14
N ILE A 117 -13.03 4.04 16.48
CA ILE A 117 -13.49 4.29 17.86
C ILE A 117 -15.02 4.38 17.96
N GLY A 118 -15.73 4.10 16.87
CA GLY A 118 -17.18 4.11 16.81
C GLY A 118 -17.84 2.83 17.35
N SER A 119 -19.11 2.68 17.09
CA SER A 119 -19.90 1.49 17.41
C SER A 119 -19.85 0.43 16.31
N GLN A 120 -19.41 0.80 15.11
CA GLN A 120 -19.37 -0.04 13.93
C GLN A 120 -17.92 -0.29 13.47
N ARG A 121 -17.68 -1.46 12.86
CA ARG A 121 -16.42 -1.76 12.19
C ARG A 121 -16.17 -0.78 11.06
N ARG A 122 -14.95 -0.30 10.97
CA ARG A 122 -14.51 0.47 9.82
C ARG A 122 -14.15 -0.45 8.67
N VAL A 123 -14.80 -0.26 7.53
CA VAL A 123 -14.49 -0.98 6.29
C VAL A 123 -14.06 0.02 5.23
N GLN A 124 -12.89 -0.19 4.66
CA GLN A 124 -12.34 0.63 3.59
C GLN A 124 -11.88 -0.23 2.43
N LEU A 125 -12.09 0.26 1.21
CA LEU A 125 -11.36 -0.21 0.04
C LEU A 125 -10.08 0.63 -0.07
N VAL A 126 -8.94 -0.04 0.04
CA VAL A 126 -7.60 0.58 0.02
C VAL A 126 -6.84 0.04 -1.19
N VAL A 127 -6.33 0.94 -2.02
CA VAL A 127 -5.68 0.60 -3.27
C VAL A 127 -4.31 1.25 -3.35
N ARG A 128 -3.29 0.47 -3.69
CA ARG A 128 -1.94 0.98 -3.95
C ARG A 128 -1.95 1.78 -5.25
N LYS A 129 -1.40 2.98 -5.23
CA LYS A 129 -1.24 3.81 -6.42
C LYS A 129 -0.05 3.32 -7.23
N LEU A 130 -0.31 2.95 -8.48
CA LEU A 130 0.76 2.67 -9.44
C LEU A 130 1.27 3.95 -10.07
N LEU A 131 2.59 4.07 -10.17
CA LEU A 131 3.20 5.01 -11.09
C LEU A 131 3.29 4.34 -12.45
N GLN A 132 2.58 4.89 -13.42
CA GLN A 132 2.69 4.42 -14.80
C GLN A 132 4.03 4.87 -15.37
N LYS A 133 4.87 3.90 -15.73
CA LYS A 133 6.09 4.12 -16.51
C LYS A 133 6.03 3.31 -17.78
N ASN A 134 6.31 3.99 -18.88
CA ASN A 134 6.23 3.39 -20.21
C ASN A 134 7.52 2.65 -20.60
N ASP A 135 8.64 2.92 -19.93
CA ASP A 135 9.93 2.29 -20.22
C ASP A 135 10.65 1.96 -18.90
N LEU A 136 10.83 0.66 -18.66
CA LEU A 136 11.55 0.10 -17.52
C LEU A 136 12.83 -0.64 -17.93
N SER A 137 13.30 -0.45 -19.17
CA SER A 137 14.51 -1.11 -19.68
C SER A 137 15.79 -0.75 -18.91
N ASP A 138 15.80 0.42 -18.28
CA ASP A 138 16.93 0.91 -17.44
C ASP A 138 16.69 0.70 -15.94
N TYR A 139 15.96 -0.35 -15.57
CA TYR A 139 15.63 -0.69 -14.18
C TYR A 139 16.10 -2.09 -13.83
N THR A 140 16.57 -2.25 -12.60
CA THR A 140 16.93 -3.54 -12.01
C THR A 140 15.83 -3.98 -11.03
N ASN A 141 15.45 -5.26 -11.09
CA ASN A 141 14.52 -5.87 -10.14
C ASN A 141 15.22 -6.15 -8.81
N ILE A 142 14.60 -5.77 -7.71
CA ILE A 142 15.14 -5.88 -6.36
C ILE A 142 14.17 -6.64 -5.47
N SER A 143 14.73 -7.54 -4.67
CA SER A 143 14.05 -8.17 -3.55
C SER A 143 14.77 -7.83 -2.25
N LEU A 144 14.01 -7.35 -1.25
CA LEU A 144 14.50 -7.07 0.11
C LEU A 144 13.71 -7.90 1.11
N SER A 145 14.39 -8.62 1.97
CA SER A 145 13.78 -9.36 3.09
C SER A 145 14.45 -8.99 4.41
N LEU A 146 13.64 -8.81 5.44
CA LEU A 146 14.14 -8.60 6.80
C LEU A 146 14.51 -9.95 7.41
N LYS A 147 15.71 -10.09 7.99
CA LYS A 147 16.12 -11.31 8.68
C LYS A 147 15.35 -11.53 9.97
N HIS A 148 15.04 -10.45 10.68
CA HIS A 148 14.33 -10.50 11.95
C HIS A 148 13.09 -9.61 11.95
N PRO A 149 11.95 -10.07 12.51
CA PRO A 149 10.73 -9.26 12.61
C PRO A 149 10.91 -7.92 13.35
N ASN A 150 11.83 -7.88 14.32
CA ASN A 150 12.14 -6.68 15.10
C ASN A 150 12.80 -5.57 14.26
N ASP A 151 13.39 -5.91 13.12
CA ASP A 151 14.02 -4.97 12.21
C ASP A 151 12.97 -4.13 11.44
N ARG A 152 11.70 -4.49 11.57
CA ARG A 152 10.58 -3.77 10.94
C ARG A 152 10.56 -2.30 11.33
N TYR A 153 10.88 -1.96 12.58
CA TYR A 153 10.94 -0.57 13.01
C TYR A 153 11.94 0.26 12.19
N HIS A 154 13.14 -0.25 11.98
CA HIS A 154 14.17 0.45 11.18
C HIS A 154 13.76 0.53 9.71
N PHE A 155 13.18 -0.54 9.18
CA PHE A 155 12.67 -0.54 7.82
C PHE A 155 11.60 0.55 7.63
N ASP A 156 10.60 0.60 8.51
CA ASP A 156 9.48 1.54 8.40
C ASP A 156 9.91 3.01 8.61
N ASN A 157 10.97 3.27 9.35
CA ASN A 157 11.41 4.63 9.65
C ASN A 157 12.54 5.15 8.73
N VAL A 158 13.21 4.29 7.99
CA VAL A 158 14.33 4.69 7.11
C VAL A 158 14.10 4.23 5.67
N ILE A 159 13.91 2.93 5.46
CA ILE A 159 13.81 2.37 4.10
C ILE A 159 12.48 2.75 3.44
N SER A 160 11.35 2.55 4.13
CA SER A 160 10.04 2.86 3.56
C SER A 160 9.89 4.33 3.14
N PRO A 161 10.27 5.34 3.95
CA PRO A 161 10.23 6.73 3.52
C PRO A 161 11.12 7.02 2.32
N TRP A 162 12.32 6.42 2.27
CA TRP A 162 13.22 6.57 1.12
C TRP A 162 12.60 5.96 -0.14
N LEU A 163 12.07 4.73 -0.05
CA LEU A 163 11.39 4.06 -1.17
C LEU A 163 10.17 4.87 -1.65
N ASN A 164 9.36 5.39 -0.75
CA ASN A 164 8.19 6.19 -1.11
C ASN A 164 8.58 7.48 -1.85
N THR A 165 9.57 8.22 -1.37
CA THR A 165 10.07 9.43 -2.03
C THR A 165 10.55 9.11 -3.44
N ASN A 166 11.35 8.06 -3.59
CA ASN A 166 11.92 7.66 -4.88
C ASN A 166 10.87 6.99 -5.80
N HIS A 167 9.79 6.44 -5.25
CA HIS A 167 8.65 5.99 -6.03
C HIS A 167 7.88 7.17 -6.65
N LYS A 168 7.72 8.28 -5.92
CA LYS A 168 7.03 9.49 -6.42
C LYS A 168 7.78 10.18 -7.55
N ASP A 169 9.09 10.25 -7.49
CA ASP A 169 9.90 10.84 -8.57
C ASP A 169 10.19 9.85 -9.71
N GLY A 170 9.78 8.60 -9.51
CA GLY A 170 9.90 7.54 -10.49
C GLY A 170 11.27 6.89 -10.57
N THR A 171 12.15 7.12 -9.63
CA THR A 171 13.40 6.37 -9.46
C THR A 171 13.11 4.90 -9.14
N ILE A 172 12.02 4.64 -8.43
CA ILE A 172 11.51 3.30 -8.11
C ILE A 172 10.14 3.11 -8.77
N ALA A 173 9.88 1.89 -9.21
CA ALA A 173 8.62 1.48 -9.81
C ALA A 173 8.13 0.16 -9.23
N ASN A 174 6.83 -0.10 -9.39
CA ASN A 174 6.22 -1.41 -9.21
C ASN A 174 6.48 -2.08 -7.84
N CYS A 175 6.41 -1.29 -6.76
CA CYS A 175 6.62 -1.78 -5.40
C CYS A 175 5.54 -2.79 -4.97
N SER A 176 5.97 -3.88 -4.37
CA SER A 176 5.12 -4.90 -3.74
C SER A 176 5.68 -5.34 -2.40
N TYR A 177 4.80 -5.77 -1.50
CA TYR A 177 5.18 -6.39 -0.25
C TYR A 177 4.37 -7.66 -0.02
N LYS A 178 5.05 -8.79 0.03
CA LYS A 178 4.42 -10.10 0.24
C LYS A 178 5.37 -11.01 1.00
N ASN A 179 4.84 -11.77 1.96
CA ASN A 179 5.61 -12.75 2.74
C ASN A 179 6.89 -12.18 3.37
N SER A 180 6.82 -10.98 3.95
CA SER A 180 7.96 -10.25 4.52
C SER A 180 9.07 -9.89 3.52
N CYS A 181 8.78 -9.97 2.23
CA CYS A 181 9.66 -9.55 1.15
C CYS A 181 9.10 -8.31 0.46
N PHE A 182 9.95 -7.32 0.21
CA PHE A 182 9.68 -6.14 -0.60
C PHE A 182 10.27 -6.38 -1.98
N GLU A 183 9.44 -6.30 -3.01
CA GLU A 183 9.84 -6.41 -4.40
C GLU A 183 9.56 -5.08 -5.10
N PHE A 184 10.53 -4.55 -5.83
CA PHE A 184 10.41 -3.32 -6.59
C PHE A 184 11.44 -3.25 -7.70
N GLN A 185 11.29 -2.28 -8.58
CA GLN A 185 12.26 -1.96 -9.62
C GLN A 185 12.93 -0.63 -9.30
N ILE A 186 14.24 -0.55 -9.47
CA ILE A 186 15.04 0.67 -9.27
C ILE A 186 15.78 1.06 -10.54
N SER A 187 15.78 2.36 -10.87
CA SER A 187 16.61 2.89 -11.95
C SER A 187 18.09 2.58 -11.71
N ASN A 188 18.76 2.08 -12.73
CA ASN A 188 20.19 1.73 -12.65
C ASN A 188 21.08 2.90 -12.21
N LYS A 189 20.65 4.14 -12.48
CA LYS A 189 21.35 5.36 -12.01
C LYS A 189 21.37 5.49 -10.49
N SER A 190 20.32 5.03 -9.81
CA SER A 190 20.16 5.17 -8.36
C SER A 190 20.52 3.92 -7.57
N LEU A 191 20.86 2.83 -8.27
CA LEU A 191 21.16 1.55 -7.65
C LEU A 191 22.32 1.64 -6.66
N SER A 192 23.43 2.31 -7.05
CA SER A 192 24.60 2.48 -6.18
C SER A 192 24.32 3.31 -4.92
N GLU A 193 23.45 4.30 -5.01
CA GLU A 193 23.02 5.09 -3.84
C GLU A 193 22.18 4.25 -2.88
N PHE A 194 21.28 3.47 -3.44
CA PHE A 194 20.46 2.53 -2.67
C PHE A 194 21.32 1.48 -1.95
N GLU A 195 22.30 0.88 -2.61
CA GLU A 195 23.23 -0.06 -1.99
C GLU A 195 24.02 0.56 -0.83
N LYS A 196 24.47 1.81 -0.99
CA LYS A 196 25.11 2.58 0.10
C LYS A 196 24.17 2.85 1.27
N LEU A 197 22.87 3.07 1.02
CA LEU A 197 21.88 3.20 2.07
C LEU A 197 21.76 1.90 2.86
N LEU A 198 21.66 0.77 2.18
CA LEU A 198 21.55 -0.55 2.83
C LEU A 198 22.75 -0.86 3.73
N THR A 199 24.00 -0.52 3.30
CA THR A 199 25.21 -0.76 4.11
C THR A 199 25.26 0.08 5.39
N LYS A 200 24.51 1.17 5.48
CA LYS A 200 24.43 2.03 6.66
C LYS A 200 23.32 1.63 7.63
N MET A 201 22.50 0.67 7.25
CA MET A 201 21.39 0.23 8.11
C MET A 201 21.92 -0.58 9.30
N PRO A 202 21.43 -0.33 10.52
CA PRO A 202 21.83 -1.08 11.71
C PRO A 202 21.16 -2.45 11.82
N VAL A 203 20.65 -2.98 10.72
CA VAL A 203 19.86 -4.22 10.67
C VAL A 203 20.29 -5.10 9.51
N ASP A 204 20.14 -6.39 9.69
CA ASP A 204 20.44 -7.39 8.67
C ASP A 204 19.30 -7.49 7.65
N ILE A 205 19.57 -7.08 6.43
CA ILE A 205 18.66 -7.16 5.30
C ILE A 205 19.21 -8.14 4.26
N PHE A 206 18.38 -9.08 3.81
CA PHE A 206 18.66 -9.84 2.60
C PHE A 206 18.33 -8.99 1.38
N TYR A 207 19.28 -8.89 0.49
CA TYR A 207 19.17 -8.11 -0.74
C TYR A 207 19.55 -8.96 -1.94
N GLU A 208 18.67 -9.03 -2.92
CA GLU A 208 18.87 -9.76 -4.17
C GLU A 208 18.53 -8.88 -5.36
N LYS A 209 19.37 -8.97 -6.41
CA LYS A 209 19.09 -8.43 -7.74
C LYS A 209 18.61 -9.56 -8.63
N HIS A 210 17.62 -9.27 -9.45
CA HIS A 210 17.10 -10.21 -10.43
C HIS A 210 17.21 -9.59 -11.84
N ASP A 211 17.79 -10.33 -12.74
CA ASP A 211 17.92 -9.98 -14.16
C ASP A 211 16.58 -10.10 -14.92
#